data_81e9faa96f924b4815cd62f9f5ff0b48
#
_entry.id   81e9faa96f924b4815cd62f9f5ff0b48
#
_cell.length_a   1.000
_cell.length_b   1.000
_cell.length_c   1.000
_cell.angle_alpha   90.00
_cell.angle_beta   90.00
_cell.angle_gamma   90.00
#
_symmetry.space_group_name_H-M   'P 1'
#
loop_
_entity.id
_entity.type
_entity.pdbx_description
1 polymer ?
#
loop_
_entity_poly.entity_id
_entity_poly.type
_entity_poly.pdbx_seq_one_letter_code
_entity_poly.pdbx_strand_id
1 'polypeptide(L)'
;MVGLGLIFLAIFLAQPEIDAPIIRTTSDPSAPPIFPMLFVTIACGAISGFHGLVSSGTTSKQVNKFKDARFIGYGAMLGEGTLALASTIAAIAGIALVSNCNLPSIGAVEKLSWSIYYDSWAHATANKATAFVLGGGALLEKLWFPTTLAKTLIAVLIISFAATTLDTATRIQRFIISEIGTAIKFSPFKNKYIATVCAVVPAIILALWSLPYGDGMKEAAWVLWPIFGASNQMLAALTLLIICLYFLAERKPILPLLIPFGFITVITLLTLFLKAGSFFQNNLMLFVVDIVLIGLILWMLVEGMIVYSCLLYTSPSPRDLSTSRMPSSA
;
A
#
# COMPACT_ATOMS: atom_id res chain seq x y z
N MET A 1 5.63 18.35 -5.58
CA MET A 1 5.24 19.39 -4.62
C MET A 1 4.42 20.52 -5.24
N VAL A 2 4.88 21.15 -6.34
CA VAL A 2 4.13 22.25 -7.01
C VAL A 2 2.71 21.83 -7.40
N GLY A 3 2.54 20.69 -8.08
CA GLY A 3 1.21 20.22 -8.48
C GLY A 3 0.25 19.99 -7.32
N LEU A 4 0.75 19.45 -6.21
CA LEU A 4 -0.05 19.27 -4.99
C LEU A 4 -0.45 20.62 -4.37
N GLY A 5 0.49 21.57 -4.33
CA GLY A 5 0.21 22.94 -3.88
C GLY A 5 -0.85 23.64 -4.72
N LEU A 6 -0.81 23.45 -6.06
CA LEU A 6 -1.84 23.98 -6.96
C LEU A 6 -3.22 23.39 -6.71
N ILE A 7 -3.31 22.07 -6.41
CA ILE A 7 -4.59 21.42 -6.07
C ILE A 7 -5.16 22.02 -4.78
N PHE A 8 -4.35 22.17 -3.72
CA PHE A 8 -4.83 22.78 -2.48
C PHE A 8 -5.22 24.25 -2.66
N LEU A 9 -4.46 25.01 -3.45
CA LEU A 9 -4.83 26.38 -3.82
C LEU A 9 -6.18 26.40 -4.56
N ALA A 10 -6.38 25.48 -5.51
CA ALA A 10 -7.63 25.35 -6.23
C ALA A 10 -8.80 25.00 -5.30
N ILE A 11 -8.61 24.08 -4.36
CA ILE A 11 -9.61 23.72 -3.35
C ILE A 11 -9.98 24.94 -2.50
N PHE A 12 -8.98 25.69 -2.04
CA PHE A 12 -9.18 26.85 -1.20
C PHE A 12 -9.93 27.98 -1.92
N LEU A 13 -9.61 28.24 -3.19
CA LEU A 13 -10.25 29.30 -3.98
C LEU A 13 -11.62 28.88 -4.55
N ALA A 14 -11.76 27.63 -5.01
CA ALA A 14 -13.00 27.14 -5.60
C ALA A 14 -14.06 26.79 -4.55
N GLN A 15 -13.65 26.45 -3.32
CA GLN A 15 -14.53 26.01 -2.23
C GLN A 15 -15.62 25.03 -2.71
N PRO A 16 -15.24 23.90 -3.35
CA PRO A 16 -16.19 23.01 -3.99
C PRO A 16 -17.12 22.38 -2.94
N GLU A 17 -18.39 22.29 -3.25
CA GLU A 17 -19.37 21.56 -2.43
C GLU A 17 -19.10 20.07 -2.50
N ILE A 18 -19.29 19.37 -1.38
CA ILE A 18 -19.17 17.93 -1.30
C ILE A 18 -20.44 17.31 -1.87
N ASP A 19 -20.32 16.61 -3.00
CA ASP A 19 -21.44 15.95 -3.70
C ASP A 19 -21.66 14.50 -3.18
N ALA A 20 -20.67 13.92 -2.52
CA ALA A 20 -20.74 12.59 -1.95
C ALA A 20 -21.64 12.56 -0.69
N PRO A 21 -22.52 11.57 -0.52
CA PRO A 21 -23.29 11.41 0.71
C PRO A 21 -22.38 11.02 1.89
N ILE A 22 -22.70 11.48 3.09
CA ILE A 22 -21.97 11.13 4.33
C ILE A 22 -22.01 9.63 4.56
N ILE A 23 -23.16 9.00 4.33
CA ILE A 23 -23.37 7.56 4.45
C ILE A 23 -24.18 7.10 3.23
N ARG A 24 -23.67 6.07 2.55
CA ARG A 24 -24.40 5.41 1.49
C ARG A 24 -25.34 4.37 2.11
N THR A 25 -26.64 4.56 2.00
CA THR A 25 -27.65 3.66 2.56
C THR A 25 -27.96 2.47 1.66
N THR A 26 -27.70 2.60 0.35
CA THR A 26 -27.88 1.52 -0.64
C THR A 26 -26.53 0.89 -0.94
N SER A 27 -26.36 -0.38 -0.58
CA SER A 27 -25.16 -1.16 -0.96
C SER A 27 -25.40 -1.84 -2.30
N ASP A 28 -24.41 -1.76 -3.19
CA ASP A 28 -24.35 -2.61 -4.37
C ASP A 28 -24.06 -4.05 -3.92
N PRO A 29 -24.89 -5.05 -4.27
CA PRO A 29 -24.67 -6.45 -3.92
C PRO A 29 -23.33 -7.02 -4.43
N SER A 30 -22.77 -6.44 -5.49
CA SER A 30 -21.48 -6.83 -6.06
C SER A 30 -20.28 -6.24 -5.29
N ALA A 31 -20.51 -5.24 -4.43
CA ALA A 31 -19.46 -4.65 -3.64
C ALA A 31 -19.00 -5.60 -2.50
N PRO A 32 -17.71 -5.76 -2.28
CA PRO A 32 -17.24 -6.55 -1.14
C PRO A 32 -17.65 -5.89 0.18
N PRO A 33 -17.86 -6.67 1.26
CA PRO A 33 -18.21 -6.13 2.57
C PRO A 33 -17.11 -5.18 3.06
N ILE A 34 -17.54 -4.10 3.73
CA ILE A 34 -16.63 -3.08 4.26
C ILE A 34 -15.58 -3.75 5.15
N PHE A 35 -16.01 -4.62 6.05
CA PHE A 35 -15.14 -5.37 6.95
C PHE A 35 -15.24 -6.87 6.66
N PRO A 36 -14.12 -7.60 6.54
CA PRO A 36 -12.73 -7.11 6.58
C PRO A 36 -12.16 -6.68 5.22
N MET A 37 -12.84 -6.94 4.10
CA MET A 37 -12.25 -6.91 2.76
C MET A 37 -11.90 -5.50 2.26
N LEU A 38 -12.86 -4.56 2.29
CA LEU A 38 -12.58 -3.17 1.91
C LEU A 38 -11.64 -2.52 2.91
N PHE A 39 -11.76 -2.87 4.21
CA PHE A 39 -10.86 -2.37 5.23
C PHE A 39 -9.39 -2.71 4.91
N VAL A 40 -9.07 -3.96 4.55
CA VAL A 40 -7.70 -4.37 4.17
C VAL A 40 -7.21 -3.59 2.95
N THR A 41 -8.09 -3.32 1.98
CA THR A 41 -7.74 -2.53 0.79
C THR A 41 -7.44 -1.07 1.13
N ILE A 42 -8.24 -0.45 2.00
CA ILE A 42 -8.03 0.93 2.46
C ILE A 42 -6.81 1.02 3.38
N ALA A 43 -6.68 0.10 4.32
CA ALA A 43 -5.55 0.03 5.24
C ALA A 43 -4.22 -0.22 4.53
N CYS A 44 -4.24 -0.88 3.37
CA CYS A 44 -3.06 -1.04 2.51
C CYS A 44 -2.44 0.31 2.12
N GLY A 45 -3.25 1.36 1.91
CA GLY A 45 -2.75 2.72 1.67
C GLY A 45 -2.28 3.44 2.93
N ALA A 46 -2.93 3.18 4.08
CA ALA A 46 -2.62 3.87 5.34
C ALA A 46 -1.43 3.24 6.09
N ILE A 47 -1.33 1.91 6.09
CA ILE A 47 -0.30 1.14 6.80
C ILE A 47 0.31 0.17 5.80
N SER A 48 1.24 0.66 4.99
CA SER A 48 1.84 -0.13 3.91
C SER A 48 3.09 -0.88 4.37
N GLY A 49 3.09 -2.21 4.20
CA GLY A 49 4.28 -3.03 4.40
C GLY A 49 5.40 -2.75 3.41
N PHE A 50 5.05 -2.20 2.23
CA PHE A 50 6.04 -1.75 1.27
C PHE A 50 6.97 -0.68 1.85
N HIS A 51 6.46 0.24 2.68
CA HIS A 51 7.27 1.26 3.37
C HIS A 51 8.28 0.63 4.34
N GLY A 52 7.94 -0.48 5.00
CA GLY A 52 8.89 -1.26 5.81
C GLY A 52 10.06 -1.78 4.99
N LEU A 53 9.78 -2.31 3.80
CA LEU A 53 10.83 -2.77 2.87
C LEU A 53 11.66 -1.62 2.32
N VAL A 54 11.03 -0.49 1.95
CA VAL A 54 11.74 0.71 1.46
C VAL A 54 12.66 1.27 2.53
N SER A 55 12.18 1.39 3.76
CA SER A 55 12.96 1.95 4.87
C SER A 55 14.19 1.12 5.19
N SER A 56 14.05 -0.22 5.27
CA SER A 56 15.15 -1.14 5.58
C SER A 56 16.08 -1.40 4.39
N GLY A 57 15.51 -1.54 3.18
CA GLY A 57 16.23 -1.96 1.98
C GLY A 57 17.00 -0.84 1.27
N THR A 58 16.45 0.37 1.24
CA THR A 58 17.01 1.48 0.47
C THR A 58 17.25 2.74 1.27
N THR A 59 16.25 3.25 1.99
CA THR A 59 16.33 4.56 2.66
C THR A 59 17.40 4.58 3.75
N SER A 60 17.47 3.54 4.58
CA SER A 60 18.48 3.43 5.65
C SER A 60 19.92 3.47 5.13
N LYS A 61 20.14 3.02 3.90
CA LYS A 61 21.47 3.02 3.23
C LYS A 61 21.80 4.37 2.57
N GLN A 62 20.83 5.25 2.39
CA GLN A 62 20.98 6.55 1.71
C GLN A 62 20.98 7.72 2.69
N VAL A 63 20.53 7.52 3.92
CA VAL A 63 20.51 8.57 4.96
C VAL A 63 21.95 8.86 5.40
N ASN A 64 22.36 10.12 5.24
CA ASN A 64 23.72 10.56 5.59
C ASN A 64 23.89 10.76 7.11
N LYS A 65 22.86 11.35 7.76
CA LYS A 65 22.90 11.63 9.21
C LYS A 65 21.69 11.00 9.89
N PHE A 66 21.91 10.35 11.01
CA PHE A 66 20.84 9.72 11.79
C PHE A 66 19.72 10.69 12.17
N LYS A 67 20.05 11.96 12.41
CA LYS A 67 19.08 13.02 12.73
C LYS A 67 18.08 13.28 11.60
N ASP A 68 18.47 13.03 10.33
CA ASP A 68 17.63 13.28 9.15
C ASP A 68 16.55 12.20 8.99
N ALA A 69 16.75 11.00 9.58
CA ALA A 69 15.82 9.88 9.48
C ALA A 69 14.40 10.27 9.94
N ARG A 70 14.29 11.02 11.04
CA ARG A 70 12.99 11.50 11.54
C ARG A 70 12.32 12.47 10.57
N PHE A 71 13.07 13.43 10.03
CA PHE A 71 12.53 14.41 9.08
C PHE A 71 12.09 13.73 7.77
N ILE A 72 12.91 12.79 7.26
CA ILE A 72 12.58 12.03 6.04
C ILE A 72 11.33 11.18 6.26
N GLY A 73 11.25 10.41 7.34
CA GLY A 73 10.12 9.53 7.61
C GLY A 73 8.80 10.28 7.82
N TYR A 74 8.78 11.26 8.72
CA TYR A 74 7.57 12.05 8.96
C TYR A 74 7.22 12.98 7.80
N GLY A 75 8.20 13.56 7.12
CA GLY A 75 7.97 14.42 5.96
C GLY A 75 7.35 13.63 4.78
N ALA A 76 7.83 12.42 4.51
CA ALA A 76 7.24 11.55 3.50
C ALA A 76 5.80 11.15 3.86
N MET A 77 5.55 10.73 5.12
CA MET A 77 4.22 10.38 5.60
C MET A 77 3.22 11.53 5.48
N LEU A 78 3.62 12.76 5.87
CA LEU A 78 2.76 13.94 5.72
C LEU A 78 2.52 14.28 4.25
N GLY A 79 3.53 14.13 3.38
CA GLY A 79 3.38 14.32 1.94
C GLY A 79 2.38 13.35 1.31
N GLU A 80 2.42 12.08 1.70
CA GLU A 80 1.42 11.07 1.27
C GLU A 80 0.03 11.38 1.81
N GLY A 81 -0.10 11.74 3.08
CA GLY A 81 -1.37 12.11 3.69
C GLY A 81 -2.02 13.31 3.01
N THR A 82 -1.23 14.31 2.62
CA THR A 82 -1.73 15.46 1.87
C THR A 82 -2.18 15.08 0.46
N LEU A 83 -1.46 14.20 -0.23
CA LEU A 83 -1.89 13.68 -1.53
C LEU A 83 -3.18 12.86 -1.43
N ALA A 84 -3.28 12.01 -0.42
CA ALA A 84 -4.49 11.22 -0.15
C ALA A 84 -5.70 12.12 0.10
N LEU A 85 -5.54 13.18 0.91
CA LEU A 85 -6.57 14.17 1.15
C LEU A 85 -6.99 14.89 -0.14
N ALA A 86 -6.03 15.36 -0.94
CA ALA A 86 -6.31 16.00 -2.22
C ALA A 86 -7.07 15.07 -3.19
N SER A 87 -6.68 13.80 -3.25
CA SER A 87 -7.33 12.78 -4.07
C SER A 87 -8.76 12.50 -3.59
N THR A 88 -8.98 12.44 -2.29
CA THR A 88 -10.31 12.27 -1.70
C THR A 88 -11.20 13.47 -2.04
N ILE A 89 -10.75 14.71 -1.84
CA ILE A 89 -11.52 15.91 -2.16
C ILE A 89 -11.83 15.97 -3.66
N ALA A 90 -10.89 15.64 -4.53
CA ALA A 90 -11.13 15.56 -5.97
C ALA A 90 -12.23 14.56 -6.32
N ALA A 91 -12.26 13.40 -5.65
CA ALA A 91 -13.25 12.35 -5.89
C ALA A 91 -14.64 12.66 -5.32
N ILE A 92 -14.76 13.39 -4.19
CA ILE A 92 -16.05 13.66 -3.52
C ILE A 92 -16.65 15.03 -3.84
N ALA A 93 -15.83 15.99 -4.26
CA ALA A 93 -16.26 17.36 -4.55
C ALA A 93 -15.84 17.81 -5.95
N GLY A 94 -14.63 17.49 -6.39
CA GLY A 94 -14.11 17.89 -7.69
C GLY A 94 -14.88 17.27 -8.86
N ILE A 95 -15.38 16.05 -8.72
CA ILE A 95 -16.18 15.37 -9.77
C ILE A 95 -17.44 16.17 -10.13
N ALA A 96 -18.11 16.77 -9.17
CA ALA A 96 -19.32 17.56 -9.42
C ALA A 96 -19.06 18.84 -10.25
N LEU A 97 -17.82 19.27 -10.38
CA LEU A 97 -17.42 20.38 -11.24
C LEU A 97 -17.19 19.99 -12.70
N VAL A 98 -17.17 18.68 -13.00
CA VAL A 98 -16.91 18.16 -14.35
C VAL A 98 -18.13 18.29 -15.22
N SER A 99 -18.00 18.96 -16.36
CA SER A 99 -19.02 19.06 -17.42
C SER A 99 -18.54 18.39 -18.71
N ASN A 100 -19.50 17.88 -19.49
CA ASN A 100 -19.27 17.33 -20.83
C ASN A 100 -18.14 16.29 -20.87
N CYS A 101 -18.30 15.19 -20.13
CA CYS A 101 -17.35 14.08 -20.16
C CYS A 101 -17.96 12.84 -20.82
N ASN A 102 -17.10 12.07 -21.46
CA ASN A 102 -17.45 10.76 -22.00
C ASN A 102 -16.57 9.70 -21.32
N LEU A 103 -17.20 8.81 -20.57
CA LEU A 103 -16.54 7.73 -19.84
C LEU A 103 -16.87 6.39 -20.49
N PRO A 104 -15.88 5.50 -20.71
CA PRO A 104 -16.10 4.23 -21.40
C PRO A 104 -17.18 3.35 -20.75
N SER A 105 -17.38 3.46 -19.44
CA SER A 105 -18.33 2.65 -18.68
C SER A 105 -19.69 3.32 -18.48
N ILE A 106 -19.80 4.65 -18.61
CA ILE A 106 -20.99 5.43 -18.29
C ILE A 106 -21.58 6.11 -19.53
N GLY A 107 -20.73 6.38 -20.56
CA GLY A 107 -21.10 7.11 -21.76
C GLY A 107 -20.93 8.62 -21.63
N ALA A 108 -21.59 9.38 -22.51
CA ALA A 108 -21.53 10.84 -22.52
C ALA A 108 -22.48 11.42 -21.46
N VAL A 109 -21.94 12.29 -20.59
CA VAL A 109 -22.67 12.95 -19.51
C VAL A 109 -22.42 14.45 -19.56
N GLU A 110 -23.50 15.26 -19.55
CA GLU A 110 -23.38 16.71 -19.57
C GLU A 110 -22.85 17.29 -18.26
N LYS A 111 -23.29 16.75 -17.13
CA LYS A 111 -22.80 17.10 -15.79
C LYS A 111 -22.57 15.83 -14.99
N LEU A 112 -21.32 15.61 -14.58
CA LEU A 112 -20.96 14.48 -13.76
C LEU A 112 -21.35 14.76 -12.30
N SER A 113 -21.79 13.72 -11.59
CA SER A 113 -22.03 13.75 -10.15
C SER A 113 -21.41 12.53 -9.50
N TRP A 114 -21.22 12.58 -8.19
CA TRP A 114 -20.70 11.45 -7.43
C TRP A 114 -21.63 10.22 -7.57
N SER A 115 -22.94 10.43 -7.55
CA SER A 115 -23.94 9.37 -7.68
C SER A 115 -23.93 8.69 -9.05
N ILE A 116 -23.61 9.40 -10.13
CA ILE A 116 -23.46 8.84 -11.47
C ILE A 116 -22.15 8.07 -11.59
N TYR A 117 -21.06 8.64 -11.09
CA TYR A 117 -19.74 8.03 -11.19
C TYR A 117 -19.59 6.76 -10.35
N TYR A 118 -20.20 6.75 -9.16
CA TYR A 118 -20.14 5.65 -8.20
C TYR A 118 -21.50 4.95 -8.02
N ASP A 119 -22.33 4.91 -9.06
CA ASP A 119 -23.63 4.23 -9.04
C ASP A 119 -23.50 2.74 -8.73
N SER A 120 -22.46 2.10 -9.27
CA SER A 120 -22.16 0.68 -9.12
C SER A 120 -20.70 0.42 -8.78
N TRP A 121 -20.44 -0.73 -8.16
CA TRP A 121 -19.08 -1.21 -7.88
C TRP A 121 -18.27 -1.44 -9.17
N ALA A 122 -18.94 -1.90 -10.23
CA ALA A 122 -18.34 -2.12 -11.53
C ALA A 122 -17.80 -0.81 -12.13
N HIS A 123 -18.58 0.27 -12.14
CA HIS A 123 -18.16 1.58 -12.63
C HIS A 123 -17.03 2.17 -11.78
N ALA A 124 -17.14 2.10 -10.45
CA ALA A 124 -16.10 2.56 -9.54
C ALA A 124 -14.76 1.85 -9.78
N THR A 125 -14.78 0.55 -10.01
CA THR A 125 -13.55 -0.25 -10.23
C THR A 125 -12.98 -0.11 -11.64
N ALA A 126 -13.80 0.15 -12.65
CA ALA A 126 -13.35 0.41 -14.02
C ALA A 126 -12.60 1.74 -14.15
N ASN A 127 -13.02 2.75 -13.38
CA ASN A 127 -12.56 4.14 -13.52
C ASN A 127 -11.71 4.64 -12.32
N LYS A 128 -10.96 3.77 -11.65
CA LYS A 128 -10.26 4.05 -10.38
C LYS A 128 -9.47 5.36 -10.33
N ALA A 129 -8.51 5.54 -11.23
CA ALA A 129 -7.64 6.72 -11.26
C ALA A 129 -8.29 7.92 -11.95
N THR A 130 -9.29 7.66 -12.80
CA THR A 130 -9.96 8.67 -13.62
C THR A 130 -10.69 9.70 -12.75
N ALA A 131 -11.25 9.29 -11.60
CA ALA A 131 -11.88 10.19 -10.64
C ALA A 131 -10.96 11.31 -10.19
N PHE A 132 -9.70 10.98 -9.86
CA PHE A 132 -8.72 11.98 -9.45
C PHE A 132 -8.30 12.89 -10.60
N VAL A 133 -8.13 12.34 -11.82
CA VAL A 133 -7.77 13.14 -13.00
C VAL A 133 -8.90 14.11 -13.37
N LEU A 134 -10.14 13.66 -13.39
CA LEU A 134 -11.28 14.48 -13.75
C LEU A 134 -11.57 15.54 -12.67
N GLY A 135 -11.72 15.11 -11.43
CA GLY A 135 -12.04 16.01 -10.33
C GLY A 135 -10.90 16.98 -9.99
N GLY A 136 -9.65 16.51 -9.97
CA GLY A 136 -8.48 17.36 -9.80
C GLY A 136 -8.27 18.31 -10.97
N GLY A 137 -8.51 17.85 -12.22
CA GLY A 137 -8.52 18.70 -13.40
C GLY A 137 -9.56 19.80 -13.32
N ALA A 138 -10.80 19.47 -12.96
CA ALA A 138 -11.89 20.44 -12.83
C ALA A 138 -11.62 21.48 -11.70
N LEU A 139 -10.94 21.07 -10.62
CA LEU A 139 -10.45 22.02 -9.60
C LEU A 139 -9.43 23.00 -10.17
N LEU A 140 -8.44 22.51 -10.95
CA LEU A 140 -7.45 23.40 -11.59
C LEU A 140 -8.06 24.32 -12.64
N GLU A 141 -9.13 23.92 -13.34
CA GLU A 141 -9.87 24.80 -14.25
C GLU A 141 -10.43 26.04 -13.54
N LYS A 142 -10.73 25.96 -12.25
CA LYS A 142 -11.13 27.12 -11.45
C LYS A 142 -9.98 28.11 -11.21
N LEU A 143 -8.75 27.72 -11.44
CA LEU A 143 -7.57 28.59 -11.49
C LEU A 143 -7.25 29.09 -12.90
N TRP A 144 -8.25 29.08 -13.81
CA TRP A 144 -8.14 29.46 -15.23
C TRP A 144 -7.15 28.62 -16.06
N PHE A 145 -6.82 27.42 -15.63
CA PHE A 145 -6.11 26.49 -16.50
C PHE A 145 -7.02 25.95 -17.62
N PRO A 146 -6.55 25.88 -18.87
CA PRO A 146 -7.30 25.18 -19.92
C PRO A 146 -7.56 23.73 -19.53
N THR A 147 -8.77 23.20 -19.83
CA THR A 147 -9.23 21.85 -19.45
C THR A 147 -8.21 20.76 -19.78
N THR A 148 -7.65 20.79 -20.99
CA THR A 148 -6.65 19.79 -21.43
C THR A 148 -5.39 19.86 -20.58
N LEU A 149 -4.89 21.07 -20.33
CA LEU A 149 -3.67 21.26 -19.53
C LEU A 149 -3.90 20.86 -18.07
N ALA A 150 -5.04 21.22 -17.48
CA ALA A 150 -5.41 20.86 -16.11
C ALA A 150 -5.44 19.33 -15.93
N LYS A 151 -6.14 18.60 -16.78
CA LYS A 151 -6.20 17.13 -16.74
C LYS A 151 -4.84 16.49 -16.98
N THR A 152 -4.06 17.02 -17.93
CA THR A 152 -2.70 16.54 -18.21
C THR A 152 -1.78 16.71 -17.01
N LEU A 153 -1.82 17.84 -16.33
CA LEU A 153 -1.00 18.09 -15.12
C LEU A 153 -1.30 17.07 -14.02
N ILE A 154 -2.58 16.80 -13.77
CA ILE A 154 -2.98 15.79 -12.78
C ILE A 154 -2.57 14.38 -13.22
N ALA A 155 -2.75 14.03 -14.49
CA ALA A 155 -2.32 12.73 -15.02
C ALA A 155 -0.80 12.55 -14.91
N VAL A 156 -0.01 13.55 -15.26
CA VAL A 156 1.46 13.54 -15.10
C VAL A 156 1.86 13.41 -13.63
N LEU A 157 1.13 14.05 -12.73
CA LEU A 157 1.37 13.90 -11.28
C LEU A 157 1.23 12.44 -10.86
N ILE A 158 0.13 11.77 -11.23
CA ILE A 158 -0.10 10.35 -10.92
C ILE A 158 0.99 9.47 -11.53
N ILE A 159 1.30 9.66 -12.81
CA ILE A 159 2.32 8.88 -13.53
C ILE A 159 3.70 9.06 -12.86
N SER A 160 4.03 10.25 -12.43
CA SER A 160 5.29 10.53 -11.73
C SER A 160 5.40 9.76 -10.40
N PHE A 161 4.31 9.71 -9.61
CA PHE A 161 4.28 8.90 -8.38
C PHE A 161 4.40 7.40 -8.69
N ALA A 162 3.66 6.92 -9.68
CA ALA A 162 3.73 5.52 -10.11
C ALA A 162 5.15 5.14 -10.58
N ALA A 163 5.80 6.00 -11.35
CA ALA A 163 7.14 5.78 -11.87
C ALA A 163 8.20 5.72 -10.75
N THR A 164 8.12 6.62 -9.75
CA THR A 164 9.04 6.59 -8.60
C THR A 164 8.85 5.34 -7.74
N THR A 165 7.62 4.90 -7.55
CA THR A 165 7.31 3.66 -6.83
C THR A 165 7.84 2.44 -7.58
N LEU A 166 7.67 2.40 -8.91
CA LEU A 166 8.17 1.31 -9.76
C LEU A 166 9.70 1.21 -9.72
N ASP A 167 10.43 2.34 -9.79
CA ASP A 167 11.89 2.37 -9.65
C ASP A 167 12.33 1.79 -8.30
N THR A 168 11.70 2.22 -7.21
CA THR A 168 12.02 1.74 -5.87
C THR A 168 11.70 0.25 -5.70
N ALA A 169 10.54 -0.21 -6.18
CA ALA A 169 10.15 -1.61 -6.16
C ALA A 169 11.15 -2.50 -6.92
N THR A 170 11.58 -2.06 -8.10
CA THR A 170 12.59 -2.76 -8.91
C THR A 170 13.93 -2.88 -8.19
N ARG A 171 14.36 -1.83 -7.49
CA ARG A 171 15.60 -1.85 -6.70
C ARG A 171 15.52 -2.83 -5.54
N ILE A 172 14.40 -2.87 -4.83
CA ILE A 172 14.19 -3.79 -3.70
C ILE A 172 14.14 -5.23 -4.21
N GLN A 173 13.38 -5.51 -5.26
CA GLN A 173 13.31 -6.86 -5.84
C GLN A 173 14.67 -7.35 -6.32
N ARG A 174 15.44 -6.50 -7.01
CA ARG A 174 16.82 -6.81 -7.41
C ARG A 174 17.68 -7.15 -6.21
N PHE A 175 17.57 -6.39 -5.12
CA PHE A 175 18.32 -6.64 -3.89
C PHE A 175 17.96 -7.99 -3.28
N ILE A 176 16.66 -8.30 -3.15
CA ILE A 176 16.17 -9.58 -2.64
C ILE A 176 16.68 -10.75 -3.50
N ILE A 177 16.61 -10.64 -4.84
CA ILE A 177 17.13 -11.68 -5.75
C ILE A 177 18.63 -11.89 -5.56
N SER A 178 19.38 -10.82 -5.38
CA SER A 178 20.83 -10.91 -5.13
C SER A 178 21.14 -11.58 -3.77
N GLU A 179 20.36 -11.31 -2.74
CA GLU A 179 20.49 -11.96 -1.43
C GLU A 179 20.13 -13.44 -1.49
N ILE A 180 19.01 -13.79 -2.14
CA ILE A 180 18.65 -15.18 -2.39
C ILE A 180 19.78 -15.90 -3.15
N GLY A 181 20.31 -15.28 -4.21
CA GLY A 181 21.43 -15.83 -4.98
C GLY A 181 22.68 -16.06 -4.14
N THR A 182 22.89 -15.24 -3.12
CA THR A 182 24.00 -15.41 -2.17
C THR A 182 23.72 -16.57 -1.22
N ALA A 183 22.50 -16.68 -0.71
CA ALA A 183 22.07 -17.74 0.22
C ALA A 183 22.14 -19.13 -0.43
N ILE A 184 21.63 -19.25 -1.67
CA ILE A 184 21.64 -20.53 -2.42
C ILE A 184 22.95 -20.78 -3.18
N LYS A 185 23.95 -19.88 -3.05
CA LYS A 185 25.24 -19.92 -3.74
C LYS A 185 25.15 -19.93 -5.27
N PHE A 186 24.09 -19.32 -5.82
CA PHE A 186 23.88 -19.22 -7.27
C PHE A 186 24.49 -17.93 -7.82
N SER A 187 25.69 -18.03 -8.38
CA SER A 187 26.53 -16.91 -8.82
C SER A 187 25.85 -15.93 -9.81
N PRO A 188 25.04 -16.37 -10.80
CA PRO A 188 24.40 -15.44 -11.74
C PRO A 188 23.53 -14.37 -11.08
N PHE A 189 22.81 -14.68 -9.99
CA PHE A 189 21.94 -13.73 -9.27
C PHE A 189 22.71 -12.62 -8.54
N LYS A 190 24.03 -12.78 -8.33
CA LYS A 190 24.87 -11.72 -7.78
C LYS A 190 25.16 -10.61 -8.79
N ASN A 191 24.97 -10.90 -10.09
CA ASN A 191 25.13 -9.90 -11.14
C ASN A 191 23.90 -8.96 -11.13
N LYS A 192 24.17 -7.63 -10.97
CA LYS A 192 23.12 -6.60 -10.90
C LYS A 192 22.22 -6.56 -12.12
N TYR A 193 22.73 -6.86 -13.31
CA TYR A 193 21.95 -6.85 -14.54
C TYR A 193 21.00 -8.04 -14.61
N ILE A 194 21.51 -9.24 -14.32
CA ILE A 194 20.69 -10.46 -14.27
C ILE A 194 19.61 -10.35 -13.21
N ALA A 195 19.96 -9.90 -12.01
CA ALA A 195 18.99 -9.69 -10.93
C ALA A 195 17.92 -8.64 -11.31
N THR A 196 18.30 -7.58 -12.06
CA THR A 196 17.31 -6.60 -12.56
C THR A 196 16.39 -7.21 -13.61
N VAL A 197 16.91 -7.99 -14.56
CA VAL A 197 16.09 -8.68 -15.55
C VAL A 197 15.11 -9.65 -14.87
N CYS A 198 15.59 -10.42 -13.89
CA CYS A 198 14.75 -11.33 -13.10
C CYS A 198 13.68 -10.60 -12.26
N ALA A 199 13.92 -9.35 -11.88
CA ALA A 199 12.92 -8.53 -11.19
C ALA A 199 11.87 -7.95 -12.15
N VAL A 200 12.29 -7.46 -13.31
CA VAL A 200 11.44 -6.69 -14.24
C VAL A 200 10.63 -7.59 -15.17
N VAL A 201 11.22 -8.67 -15.69
CA VAL A 201 10.56 -9.54 -16.68
C VAL A 201 9.26 -10.15 -16.16
N PRO A 202 9.19 -10.72 -14.94
CA PRO A 202 7.92 -11.23 -14.41
C PRO A 202 6.85 -10.15 -14.27
N ALA A 203 7.25 -8.92 -13.88
CA ALA A 203 6.31 -7.80 -13.79
C ALA A 203 5.75 -7.39 -15.15
N ILE A 204 6.58 -7.36 -16.20
CA ILE A 204 6.15 -7.11 -17.58
C ILE A 204 5.20 -8.21 -18.06
N ILE A 205 5.53 -9.47 -17.80
CA ILE A 205 4.67 -10.61 -18.16
C ILE A 205 3.31 -10.45 -17.49
N LEU A 206 3.26 -10.17 -16.19
CA LEU A 206 2.00 -9.97 -15.45
C LEU A 206 1.20 -8.76 -15.95
N ALA A 207 1.86 -7.73 -16.45
CA ALA A 207 1.21 -6.53 -16.97
C ALA A 207 0.62 -6.73 -18.37
N LEU A 208 1.26 -7.56 -19.20
CA LEU A 208 0.88 -7.74 -20.61
C LEU A 208 0.12 -9.04 -20.87
N TRP A 209 0.24 -10.02 -19.99
CA TRP A 209 -0.43 -11.31 -20.14
C TRP A 209 -1.87 -11.22 -19.65
N SER A 210 -2.80 -11.58 -20.51
CA SER A 210 -4.22 -11.66 -20.16
C SER A 210 -4.59 -13.09 -19.74
N LEU A 211 -5.29 -13.20 -18.63
CA LEU A 211 -5.82 -14.45 -18.09
C LEU A 211 -7.34 -14.48 -18.21
N PRO A 212 -7.96 -15.65 -18.39
CA PRO A 212 -9.40 -15.77 -18.31
C PRO A 212 -9.88 -15.42 -16.89
N TYR A 213 -10.88 -14.55 -16.80
CA TYR A 213 -11.45 -14.09 -15.52
C TYR A 213 -12.95 -13.82 -15.71
N GLY A 214 -13.80 -14.68 -15.14
CA GLY A 214 -15.24 -14.67 -15.41
C GLY A 214 -15.50 -14.97 -16.89
N ASP A 215 -16.37 -14.20 -17.53
CA ASP A 215 -16.75 -14.37 -18.93
C ASP A 215 -15.81 -13.64 -19.92
N GLY A 216 -14.67 -13.12 -19.46
CA GLY A 216 -13.76 -12.32 -20.29
C GLY A 216 -12.28 -12.57 -20.02
N MET A 217 -11.45 -11.74 -20.65
CA MET A 217 -10.00 -11.71 -20.46
C MET A 217 -9.61 -10.49 -19.62
N LYS A 218 -8.69 -10.69 -18.67
CA LYS A 218 -8.17 -9.63 -17.82
C LYS A 218 -6.67 -9.77 -17.66
N GLU A 219 -5.94 -8.65 -17.62
CA GLU A 219 -4.49 -8.69 -17.38
C GLU A 219 -4.18 -9.36 -16.05
N ALA A 220 -3.15 -10.22 -16.03
CA ALA A 220 -2.78 -11.04 -14.88
C ALA A 220 -2.52 -10.21 -13.62
N ALA A 221 -1.96 -9.01 -13.76
CA ALA A 221 -1.76 -8.08 -12.66
C ALA A 221 -3.07 -7.70 -11.95
N TRP A 222 -4.15 -7.49 -12.69
CA TRP A 222 -5.47 -7.18 -12.12
C TRP A 222 -6.17 -8.41 -11.53
N VAL A 223 -5.86 -9.61 -12.04
CA VAL A 223 -6.34 -10.86 -11.43
C VAL A 223 -5.72 -11.05 -10.05
N LEU A 224 -4.45 -10.67 -9.85
CA LEU A 224 -3.75 -10.75 -8.56
C LEU A 224 -4.11 -9.61 -7.59
N TRP A 225 -4.73 -8.53 -8.08
CA TRP A 225 -5.05 -7.35 -7.27
C TRP A 225 -5.81 -7.63 -5.96
N PRO A 226 -6.79 -8.58 -5.90
CA PRO A 226 -7.51 -8.89 -4.66
C PRO A 226 -6.63 -9.41 -3.51
N ILE A 227 -5.49 -10.02 -3.84
CA ILE A 227 -4.52 -10.56 -2.86
C ILE A 227 -3.47 -9.51 -2.49
N PHE A 228 -3.24 -8.51 -3.34
CA PHE A 228 -2.22 -7.48 -3.12
C PHE A 228 -2.37 -6.77 -1.76
N GLY A 229 -3.59 -6.37 -1.40
CA GLY A 229 -3.86 -5.72 -0.11
C GLY A 229 -3.45 -6.59 1.08
N ALA A 230 -3.80 -7.88 1.06
CA ALA A 230 -3.48 -8.82 2.12
C ALA A 230 -1.96 -9.09 2.22
N SER A 231 -1.26 -9.27 1.08
CA SER A 231 0.19 -9.47 1.08
C SER A 231 0.95 -8.24 1.59
N ASN A 232 0.49 -7.04 1.25
CA ASN A 232 1.08 -5.81 1.76
C ASN A 232 0.83 -5.63 3.27
N GLN A 233 -0.35 -6.01 3.79
CA GLN A 233 -0.64 -6.01 5.22
C GLN A 233 0.19 -7.05 5.99
N MET A 234 0.45 -8.22 5.40
CA MET A 234 1.38 -9.21 5.96
C MET A 234 2.79 -8.62 6.16
N LEU A 235 3.29 -7.88 5.17
CA LEU A 235 4.58 -7.19 5.28
C LEU A 235 4.56 -6.08 6.34
N ALA A 236 3.44 -5.38 6.50
CA ALA A 236 3.26 -4.40 7.56
C ALA A 236 3.28 -5.06 8.95
N ALA A 237 2.58 -6.19 9.10
CA ALA A 237 2.61 -6.98 10.33
C ALA A 237 4.03 -7.47 10.64
N LEU A 238 4.76 -7.99 9.66
CA LEU A 238 6.17 -8.40 9.83
C LEU A 238 7.04 -7.23 10.29
N THR A 239 6.89 -6.05 9.68
CA THR A 239 7.63 -4.84 10.08
C THR A 239 7.33 -4.46 11.53
N LEU A 240 6.06 -4.45 11.93
CA LEU A 240 5.65 -4.15 13.29
C LEU A 240 6.18 -5.20 14.29
N LEU A 241 6.16 -6.48 13.93
CA LEU A 241 6.73 -7.56 14.74
C LEU A 241 8.23 -7.33 14.99
N ILE A 242 9.00 -7.05 13.94
CA ILE A 242 10.45 -6.79 14.06
C ILE A 242 10.70 -5.60 14.98
N ILE A 243 9.94 -4.52 14.85
CA ILE A 243 10.07 -3.34 15.71
C ILE A 243 9.65 -3.66 17.16
N CYS A 244 8.59 -4.46 17.37
CA CYS A 244 8.20 -4.94 18.69
C CYS A 244 9.33 -5.73 19.37
N LEU A 245 9.94 -6.68 18.65
CA LEU A 245 11.05 -7.48 19.17
C LEU A 245 12.29 -6.62 19.48
N TYR A 246 12.59 -5.64 18.63
CA TYR A 246 13.64 -4.67 18.88
C TYR A 246 13.37 -3.83 20.13
N PHE A 247 12.13 -3.31 20.31
CA PHE A 247 11.76 -2.54 21.51
C PHE A 247 11.81 -3.40 22.77
N LEU A 248 11.43 -4.66 22.66
CA LEU A 248 11.57 -5.62 23.76
C LEU A 248 13.04 -5.81 24.18
N ALA A 249 13.92 -6.02 23.20
CA ALA A 249 15.37 -6.14 23.43
C ALA A 249 15.95 -4.88 24.08
N GLU A 250 15.48 -3.69 23.68
CA GLU A 250 15.87 -2.40 24.25
C GLU A 250 15.11 -2.05 25.57
N ARG A 251 14.26 -2.94 26.07
CA ARG A 251 13.42 -2.73 27.27
C ARG A 251 12.51 -1.49 27.17
N LYS A 252 12.05 -1.16 25.97
CA LYS A 252 11.10 -0.07 25.71
C LYS A 252 9.65 -0.60 25.74
N PRO A 253 8.65 0.27 25.95
CA PRO A 253 7.25 -0.14 25.95
C PRO A 253 6.84 -0.63 24.55
N ILE A 254 6.34 -1.88 24.47
CA ILE A 254 5.95 -2.55 23.21
C ILE A 254 4.46 -2.41 22.89
N LEU A 255 3.64 -2.07 23.89
CA LEU A 255 2.18 -2.05 23.76
C LEU A 255 1.67 -1.19 22.59
N PRO A 256 2.20 0.02 22.33
CA PRO A 256 1.78 0.85 21.19
C PRO A 256 2.02 0.22 19.82
N LEU A 257 2.94 -0.75 19.73
CA LEU A 257 3.28 -1.48 18.50
C LEU A 257 2.56 -2.83 18.44
N LEU A 258 2.38 -3.47 19.58
CA LEU A 258 1.75 -4.79 19.70
C LEU A 258 0.26 -4.75 19.34
N ILE A 259 -0.45 -3.68 19.75
CA ILE A 259 -1.88 -3.52 19.44
C ILE A 259 -2.11 -3.44 17.92
N PRO A 260 -1.49 -2.52 17.15
CA PRO A 260 -1.67 -2.48 15.71
C PRO A 260 -1.14 -3.73 15.01
N PHE A 261 -0.06 -4.35 15.49
CA PHE A 261 0.43 -5.62 14.98
C PHE A 261 -0.64 -6.73 15.08
N GLY A 262 -1.22 -6.92 16.27
CA GLY A 262 -2.25 -7.94 16.49
C GLY A 262 -3.50 -7.67 15.65
N PHE A 263 -3.95 -6.42 15.62
CA PHE A 263 -5.11 -6.01 14.84
C PHE A 263 -4.94 -6.28 13.33
N ILE A 264 -3.82 -5.85 12.73
CA ILE A 264 -3.54 -6.05 11.30
C ILE A 264 -3.43 -7.55 10.98
N THR A 265 -2.72 -8.31 11.84
CA THR A 265 -2.54 -9.75 11.63
C THR A 265 -3.87 -10.49 11.63
N VAL A 266 -4.73 -10.22 12.62
CA VAL A 266 -6.05 -10.86 12.75
C VAL A 266 -6.93 -10.52 11.54
N ILE A 267 -7.02 -9.24 11.15
CA ILE A 267 -7.84 -8.83 10.01
C ILE A 267 -7.33 -9.41 8.70
N THR A 268 -6.01 -9.45 8.51
CA THR A 268 -5.41 -10.02 7.30
C THR A 268 -5.71 -11.51 7.19
N LEU A 269 -5.50 -12.26 8.28
CA LEU A 269 -5.85 -13.69 8.31
C LEU A 269 -7.33 -13.92 8.06
N LEU A 270 -8.20 -13.15 8.71
CA LEU A 270 -9.64 -13.26 8.51
C LEU A 270 -10.03 -13.01 7.03
N THR A 271 -9.43 -11.99 6.41
CA THR A 271 -9.67 -11.68 5.00
C THR A 271 -9.24 -12.82 4.08
N LEU A 272 -8.05 -13.40 4.30
CA LEU A 272 -7.53 -14.52 3.53
C LEU A 272 -8.43 -15.75 3.71
N PHE A 273 -8.77 -16.13 4.93
CA PHE A 273 -9.67 -17.27 5.20
C PHE A 273 -11.04 -17.13 4.53
N LEU A 274 -11.65 -15.93 4.59
CA LEU A 274 -12.94 -15.69 3.95
C LEU A 274 -12.87 -15.73 2.43
N LYS A 275 -11.73 -15.33 1.84
CA LYS A 275 -11.52 -15.38 0.37
C LYS A 275 -11.11 -16.76 -0.13
N ALA A 276 -10.47 -17.58 0.68
CA ALA A 276 -9.97 -18.90 0.28
C ALA A 276 -11.03 -19.76 -0.39
N GLY A 277 -12.25 -19.83 0.20
CA GLY A 277 -13.36 -20.59 -0.38
C GLY A 277 -13.80 -20.08 -1.76
N SER A 278 -13.88 -18.76 -1.93
CA SER A 278 -14.22 -18.16 -3.23
C SER A 278 -13.11 -18.35 -4.27
N PHE A 279 -11.86 -18.26 -3.88
CA PHE A 279 -10.74 -18.48 -4.78
C PHE A 279 -10.61 -19.95 -5.21
N PHE A 280 -10.88 -20.88 -4.32
CA PHE A 280 -10.90 -22.31 -4.64
C PHE A 280 -11.90 -22.64 -5.76
N GLN A 281 -13.07 -22.01 -5.73
CA GLN A 281 -14.11 -22.25 -6.74
C GLN A 281 -13.85 -21.51 -8.05
N ASN A 282 -13.30 -20.31 -8.00
CA ASN A 282 -13.23 -19.42 -9.17
C ASN A 282 -11.84 -19.32 -9.80
N ASN A 283 -10.76 -19.50 -9.04
CA ASN A 283 -9.39 -19.31 -9.54
C ASN A 283 -8.36 -20.04 -8.68
N LEU A 284 -7.96 -21.22 -9.12
CA LEU A 284 -7.00 -22.06 -8.40
C LEU A 284 -5.65 -21.37 -8.16
N MET A 285 -5.18 -20.52 -9.09
CA MET A 285 -3.93 -19.78 -8.92
C MET A 285 -4.02 -18.83 -7.73
N LEU A 286 -5.11 -18.06 -7.61
CA LEU A 286 -5.35 -17.18 -6.47
C LEU A 286 -5.46 -17.95 -5.16
N PHE A 287 -6.11 -19.11 -5.18
CA PHE A 287 -6.21 -19.99 -4.02
C PHE A 287 -4.84 -20.47 -3.53
N VAL A 288 -3.97 -20.93 -4.44
CA VAL A 288 -2.61 -21.36 -4.08
C VAL A 288 -1.81 -20.22 -3.45
N VAL A 289 -1.85 -19.02 -4.04
CA VAL A 289 -1.16 -17.85 -3.50
C VAL A 289 -1.72 -17.48 -2.13
N ASP A 290 -3.04 -17.55 -1.94
CA ASP A 290 -3.73 -17.26 -0.69
C ASP A 290 -3.28 -18.21 0.44
N ILE A 291 -3.24 -19.52 0.17
CA ILE A 291 -2.76 -20.53 1.13
C ILE A 291 -1.28 -20.32 1.48
N VAL A 292 -0.45 -19.97 0.50
CA VAL A 292 0.96 -19.65 0.76
C VAL A 292 1.07 -18.43 1.69
N LEU A 293 0.28 -17.38 1.47
CA LEU A 293 0.28 -16.20 2.35
C LEU A 293 -0.17 -16.54 3.77
N ILE A 294 -1.22 -17.35 3.94
CA ILE A 294 -1.65 -17.84 5.27
C ILE A 294 -0.49 -18.60 5.94
N GLY A 295 0.15 -19.53 5.22
CA GLY A 295 1.30 -20.27 5.75
C GLY A 295 2.46 -19.36 6.18
N LEU A 296 2.78 -18.34 5.40
CA LEU A 296 3.82 -17.37 5.72
C LEU A 296 3.47 -16.53 6.96
N ILE A 297 2.21 -16.12 7.14
CA ILE A 297 1.78 -15.40 8.33
C ILE A 297 1.88 -16.29 9.57
N LEU A 298 1.44 -17.54 9.47
CA LEU A 298 1.56 -18.49 10.58
C LEU A 298 3.03 -18.77 10.94
N TRP A 299 3.88 -18.94 9.96
CA TRP A 299 5.33 -19.07 10.18
C TRP A 299 5.92 -17.83 10.86
N MET A 300 5.60 -16.64 10.36
CA MET A 300 6.01 -15.38 10.99
C MET A 300 5.61 -15.30 12.47
N LEU A 301 4.40 -15.75 12.83
CA LEU A 301 3.93 -15.76 14.21
C LEU A 301 4.72 -16.75 15.08
N VAL A 302 5.01 -17.95 14.55
CA VAL A 302 5.80 -18.97 15.25
C VAL A 302 7.23 -18.46 15.51
N GLU A 303 7.91 -17.96 14.48
CA GLU A 303 9.26 -17.38 14.61
C GLU A 303 9.26 -16.20 15.59
N GLY A 304 8.28 -15.32 15.49
CA GLY A 304 8.12 -14.19 16.40
C GLY A 304 7.97 -14.64 17.87
N MET A 305 7.19 -15.69 18.13
CA MET A 305 7.04 -16.26 19.48
C MET A 305 8.32 -16.90 20.00
N ILE A 306 9.07 -17.61 19.14
CA ILE A 306 10.34 -18.21 19.50
C ILE A 306 11.33 -17.12 19.91
N VAL A 307 11.50 -16.08 19.08
CA VAL A 307 12.42 -14.96 19.36
C VAL A 307 11.98 -14.20 20.61
N TYR A 308 10.67 -13.95 20.76
CA TYR A 308 10.11 -13.32 21.97
C TYR A 308 10.49 -14.10 23.23
N SER A 309 10.28 -15.42 23.23
CA SER A 309 10.64 -16.29 24.35
C SER A 309 12.15 -16.25 24.62
N CYS A 310 12.98 -16.35 23.60
CA CYS A 310 14.44 -16.24 23.74
C CYS A 310 14.84 -14.91 24.41
N LEU A 311 14.28 -13.79 23.97
CA LEU A 311 14.59 -12.47 24.53
C LEU A 311 14.15 -12.34 26.00
N LEU A 312 13.05 -12.97 26.41
CA LEU A 312 12.63 -12.99 27.79
C LEU A 312 13.58 -13.79 28.70
N TYR A 313 14.07 -14.93 28.21
CA TYR A 313 14.99 -15.79 29.00
C TYR A 313 16.43 -15.27 29.02
N THR A 314 16.87 -14.59 27.98
CA THR A 314 18.23 -14.04 27.86
C THR A 314 18.37 -12.65 28.48
N SER A 315 17.26 -12.02 28.89
CA SER A 315 17.34 -10.74 29.60
C SER A 315 17.96 -10.96 30.99
N PRO A 316 19.08 -10.27 31.33
CA PRO A 316 19.76 -10.47 32.62
C PRO A 316 18.78 -10.20 33.77
N SER A 317 18.71 -11.16 34.68
CA SER A 317 17.91 -11.04 35.89
C SER A 317 18.36 -9.81 36.71
N PRO A 318 17.46 -9.16 37.48
CA PRO A 318 17.90 -8.15 38.46
C PRO A 318 19.01 -8.64 39.41
N ARG A 319 19.14 -9.96 39.62
CA ARG A 319 20.22 -10.58 40.39
C ARG A 319 21.55 -10.52 39.65
N ASP A 320 21.57 -10.64 38.32
CA ASP A 320 22.82 -10.58 37.54
C ASP A 320 23.38 -9.17 37.50
N LEU A 321 22.53 -8.14 37.58
CA LEU A 321 22.93 -6.74 37.68
C LEU A 321 23.48 -6.38 39.07
N SER A 322 23.11 -7.12 40.12
CA SER A 322 23.63 -6.90 41.48
C SER A 322 25.03 -7.46 41.66
N THR A 323 25.37 -8.53 40.95
CA THR A 323 26.70 -9.16 41.00
C THR A 323 27.78 -8.42 40.19
N SER A 324 27.38 -7.61 39.18
CA SER A 324 28.30 -6.78 38.39
C SER A 324 28.78 -5.50 39.13
N ARG A 325 28.20 -5.20 40.30
CA ARG A 325 28.64 -4.10 41.19
C ARG A 325 29.50 -4.59 42.34
N MET A 326 30.45 -5.50 42.10
CA MET A 326 31.51 -5.67 43.08
C MET A 326 32.50 -4.50 42.95
N PRO A 327 32.77 -3.74 44.02
CA PRO A 327 33.81 -2.74 43.97
C PRO A 327 35.14 -3.48 43.77
N SER A 328 35.89 -3.06 42.77
CA SER A 328 37.29 -3.43 42.67
C SER A 328 37.97 -2.90 43.93
N SER A 329 38.19 -3.79 44.90
CA SER A 329 39.00 -3.48 46.06
C SER A 329 40.46 -3.45 45.66
N ALA A 330 41.06 -2.30 45.96
CA ALA A 330 42.51 -1.96 46.09
C ALA A 330 43.30 -1.88 44.81
#